data_d7c75cff60da5c093ca14c3e358365b8
#
_entry.id   d7c75cff60da5c093ca14c3e358365b8
#
_cell.length_a   1.000
_cell.length_b   1.000
_cell.length_c   1.000
_cell.angle_alpha   90.00
_cell.angle_beta   90.00
_cell.angle_gamma   90.00
#
_symmetry.space_group_name_H-M   'P 1'
#
loop_
_entity.id
_entity.type
_entity.pdbx_description
1 polymer ?
#
loop_
_entity_poly.entity_id
_entity_poly.type
_entity_poly.pdbx_seq_one_letter_code
_entity_poly.pdbx_strand_id
1 'polypeptide(L)'
;YRTLPLSADAIDVLKAQKNKVGSSEWVFPSPTGGPMSPDSVLHMLQRVLKRAGLPRIRFHDLRHTFATLALQNGVDIKTVSGMLGHFSAGFTLDTYAHVTTSAKREAAKTMGNILSGAV
;
A
#
# COMPACT_ATOMS: atom_id res chain seq x y z
N TYR A 1 6.32 -15.10 9.46
CA TYR A 1 6.99 -13.84 9.81
C TYR A 1 7.54 -13.17 8.58
N ARG A 2 7.32 -11.86 8.48
CA ARG A 2 7.86 -11.03 7.41
C ARG A 2 8.52 -9.81 8.02
N THR A 3 9.68 -9.45 7.49
CA THR A 3 10.33 -8.19 7.84
C THR A 3 10.05 -7.21 6.73
N LEU A 4 9.45 -6.08 7.07
CA LEU A 4 9.14 -5.03 6.10
C LEU A 4 9.99 -3.81 6.41
N PRO A 5 10.79 -3.34 5.44
CA PRO A 5 11.44 -2.04 5.59
C PRO A 5 10.39 -0.94 5.54
N LEU A 6 10.60 0.10 6.34
CA LEU A 6 9.66 1.20 6.47
C LEU A 6 10.33 2.50 6.04
N SER A 7 9.56 3.38 5.43
CA SER A 7 10.02 4.74 5.14
C SER A 7 10.19 5.55 6.42
N ALA A 8 10.95 6.64 6.35
CA ALA A 8 11.13 7.53 7.49
C ALA A 8 9.79 8.06 8.02
N ASP A 9 8.89 8.42 7.12
CA ASP A 9 7.56 8.92 7.50
C ASP A 9 6.74 7.86 8.23
N ALA A 10 6.79 6.62 7.77
CA ALA A 10 6.09 5.50 8.44
C ALA A 10 6.67 5.25 9.82
N ILE A 11 7.99 5.33 9.97
CA ILE A 11 8.66 5.18 11.27
C ILE A 11 8.21 6.28 12.24
N ASP A 12 8.13 7.52 11.77
CA ASP A 12 7.69 8.65 12.60
C ASP A 12 6.26 8.45 13.10
N VAL A 13 5.35 8.02 12.22
CA VAL A 13 3.96 7.73 12.58
C VAL A 13 3.90 6.62 13.63
N LEU A 14 4.68 5.55 13.45
CA LEU A 14 4.70 4.44 14.40
C LEU A 14 5.33 4.83 15.74
N LYS A 15 6.34 5.68 15.76
CA LYS A 15 6.91 6.21 17.00
C LYS A 15 5.89 7.04 17.78
N ALA A 16 5.13 7.89 17.08
CA ALA A 16 4.06 8.66 17.68
C ALA A 16 2.98 7.73 18.26
N GLN A 17 2.62 6.66 17.55
CA GLN A 17 1.68 5.67 18.02
C GLN A 17 2.19 4.94 19.27
N LYS A 18 3.46 4.58 19.29
CA LYS A 18 4.08 3.94 20.47
C LYS A 18 4.00 4.82 21.71
N ASN A 19 4.27 6.11 21.55
CA ASN A 19 4.16 7.06 22.64
C ASN A 19 2.72 7.20 23.15
N LYS A 20 1.77 7.14 22.25
CA LYS A 20 0.34 7.27 22.56
C LYS A 20 -0.18 6.05 23.34
N VAL A 21 0.22 4.84 22.97
CA VAL A 21 -0.29 3.60 23.58
C VAL A 21 0.54 3.11 24.77
N GLY A 22 1.73 3.64 24.96
CA GLY A 22 2.60 3.30 26.08
C GLY A 22 3.13 1.87 26.01
N SER A 23 2.91 1.11 27.08
CA SER A 23 3.49 -0.23 27.25
C SER A 23 2.63 -1.36 26.65
N SER A 24 1.72 -1.07 25.76
CA SER A 24 0.90 -2.10 25.12
C SER A 24 1.77 -3.04 24.28
N GLU A 25 1.46 -4.33 24.31
CA GLU A 25 2.08 -5.29 23.40
C GLU A 25 1.49 -5.20 21.98
N TRP A 26 0.43 -4.43 21.79
CA TRP A 26 -0.22 -4.23 20.49
C TRP A 26 0.11 -2.85 19.95
N VAL A 27 0.40 -2.77 18.64
CA VAL A 27 0.63 -1.49 17.98
C VAL A 27 -0.67 -0.67 17.96
N PHE A 28 -1.79 -1.32 17.71
CA PHE A 28 -3.11 -0.70 17.71
C PHE A 28 -4.01 -1.47 18.67
N PRO A 29 -3.91 -1.17 19.99
CA PRO A 29 -4.73 -1.89 20.96
C PRO A 29 -6.20 -1.44 20.92
N SER A 30 -7.09 -2.35 21.33
CA SER A 30 -8.48 -1.99 21.59
C SER A 30 -8.59 -1.15 22.87
N PRO A 31 -9.74 -0.49 23.12
CA PRO A 31 -9.93 0.27 24.35
C PRO A 31 -9.75 -0.55 25.63
N THR A 32 -9.90 -1.88 25.54
CA THR A 32 -9.72 -2.79 26.68
C THR A 32 -8.28 -3.33 26.78
N GLY A 33 -7.37 -2.91 25.92
CA GLY A 33 -5.96 -3.31 25.96
C GLY A 33 -5.62 -4.55 25.16
N GLY A 34 -6.60 -5.23 24.58
CA GLY A 34 -6.40 -6.40 23.71
C GLY A 34 -6.23 -5.99 22.25
N PRO A 35 -6.26 -6.98 21.34
CA PRO A 35 -6.18 -6.68 19.90
C PRO A 35 -7.46 -5.97 19.44
N MET A 36 -7.31 -5.11 18.44
CA MET A 36 -8.45 -4.42 17.82
C MET A 36 -9.24 -5.41 16.96
N SER A 37 -10.57 -5.39 17.04
CA SER A 37 -11.39 -6.26 16.21
C SER A 37 -11.41 -5.76 14.76
N PRO A 38 -11.56 -6.66 13.78
CA PRO A 38 -11.67 -6.26 12.37
C PRO A 38 -12.84 -5.29 12.13
N ASP A 39 -13.96 -5.48 12.80
CA ASP A 39 -15.11 -4.59 12.64
C ASP A 39 -14.82 -3.17 13.14
N SER A 40 -14.09 -3.04 14.25
CA SER A 40 -13.69 -1.74 14.78
C SER A 40 -12.78 -1.00 13.80
N VAL A 41 -11.85 -1.70 13.16
CA VAL A 41 -10.95 -1.12 12.14
C VAL A 41 -11.76 -0.63 10.95
N LEU A 42 -12.70 -1.45 10.47
CA LEU A 42 -13.57 -1.08 9.35
C LEU A 42 -14.40 0.15 9.67
N HIS A 43 -15.03 0.20 10.83
CA HIS A 43 -15.83 1.35 11.23
C HIS A 43 -15.00 2.62 11.38
N MET A 44 -13.78 2.48 11.89
CA MET A 44 -12.83 3.61 11.97
C MET A 44 -12.51 4.17 10.59
N LEU A 45 -12.22 3.31 9.62
CA LEU A 45 -11.96 3.72 8.24
C LEU A 45 -13.16 4.47 7.66
N GLN A 46 -14.37 3.92 7.83
CA GLN A 46 -15.59 4.55 7.33
C GLN A 46 -15.79 5.96 7.90
N ARG A 47 -15.54 6.13 9.21
CA ARG A 47 -15.64 7.45 9.84
C ARG A 47 -14.62 8.44 9.28
N VAL A 48 -13.39 7.99 9.06
CA VAL A 48 -12.33 8.83 8.49
C VAL A 48 -12.69 9.25 7.07
N LEU A 49 -13.14 8.33 6.24
CA LEU A 49 -13.54 8.62 4.86
C LEU A 49 -14.71 9.61 4.82
N LYS A 50 -15.73 9.40 5.65
CA LYS A 50 -16.87 10.28 5.72
C LYS A 50 -16.47 11.69 6.15
N ARG A 51 -15.61 11.80 7.15
CA ARG A 51 -15.08 13.09 7.63
C ARG A 51 -14.30 13.82 6.56
N ALA A 52 -13.55 13.09 5.75
CA ALA A 52 -12.74 13.64 4.67
C ALA A 52 -13.55 13.93 3.39
N GLY A 53 -14.83 13.54 3.35
CA GLY A 53 -15.65 13.72 2.14
C GLY A 53 -15.27 12.78 1.01
N LEU A 54 -14.67 11.64 1.33
CA LEU A 54 -14.21 10.67 0.35
C LEU A 54 -15.22 9.54 0.15
N PRO A 55 -15.21 8.88 -1.01
CA PRO A 55 -16.08 7.74 -1.27
C PRO A 55 -15.82 6.60 -0.29
N ARG A 56 -16.85 5.81 -0.03
CA ARG A 56 -16.72 4.62 0.79
C ARG A 56 -15.92 3.56 0.03
N ILE A 57 -14.85 3.07 0.68
CA ILE A 57 -14.04 1.96 0.17
C ILE A 57 -13.95 0.87 1.25
N ARG A 58 -13.58 -0.33 0.83
CA ARG A 58 -13.29 -1.42 1.76
C ARG A 58 -11.89 -1.26 2.33
N PHE A 59 -11.67 -1.76 3.54
CA PHE A 59 -10.34 -1.71 4.14
C PHE A 59 -9.31 -2.41 3.26
N HIS A 60 -9.69 -3.53 2.66
CA HIS A 60 -8.81 -4.28 1.76
C HIS A 60 -8.41 -3.51 0.50
N ASP A 61 -9.19 -2.53 0.09
CA ASP A 61 -8.87 -1.68 -1.06
C ASP A 61 -7.62 -0.84 -0.85
N LEU A 62 -7.26 -0.55 0.41
CA LEU A 62 -6.00 0.13 0.74
C LEU A 62 -4.79 -0.70 0.29
N ARG A 63 -4.89 -2.02 0.44
CA ARG A 63 -3.87 -2.95 -0.01
C ARG A 63 -3.75 -2.94 -1.53
N HIS A 64 -4.87 -2.93 -2.23
CA HIS A 64 -4.92 -2.83 -3.69
C HIS A 64 -4.32 -1.51 -4.17
N THR A 65 -4.63 -0.43 -3.50
CA THR A 65 -4.07 0.90 -3.81
C THR A 65 -2.56 0.91 -3.65
N PHE A 66 -2.05 0.33 -2.57
CA PHE A 66 -0.61 0.22 -2.36
C PHE A 66 0.05 -0.55 -3.50
N ALA A 67 -0.50 -1.70 -3.86
CA ALA A 67 0.04 -2.52 -4.94
C ALA A 67 0.07 -1.76 -6.27
N THR A 68 -1.03 -1.09 -6.60
CA THR A 68 -1.14 -0.33 -7.85
C THR A 68 -0.12 0.81 -7.89
N LEU A 69 -0.04 1.59 -6.83
CA LEU A 69 0.91 2.71 -6.76
C LEU A 69 2.35 2.23 -6.83
N ALA A 70 2.69 1.16 -6.13
CA ALA A 70 4.04 0.61 -6.15
C ALA A 70 4.44 0.15 -7.55
N LEU A 71 3.56 -0.61 -8.22
CA LEU A 71 3.83 -1.10 -9.57
C LEU A 71 3.92 0.04 -10.59
N GLN A 72 3.05 1.04 -10.47
CA GLN A 72 3.10 2.22 -11.35
C GLN A 72 4.39 3.02 -11.19
N ASN A 73 5.00 2.96 -10.03
CA ASN A 73 6.25 3.67 -9.74
C ASN A 73 7.49 2.81 -9.91
N GLY A 74 7.37 1.68 -10.58
CA GLY A 74 8.52 0.88 -10.99
C GLY A 74 8.99 -0.18 -10.01
N VAL A 75 8.24 -0.40 -8.92
CA VAL A 75 8.57 -1.50 -8.01
C VAL A 75 8.20 -2.80 -8.68
N ASP A 76 9.11 -3.76 -8.69
CA ASP A 76 8.84 -5.04 -9.36
C ASP A 76 7.78 -5.87 -8.62
N ILE A 77 7.09 -6.71 -9.39
CA ILE A 77 5.97 -7.51 -8.88
C ILE A 77 6.39 -8.46 -7.74
N LYS A 78 7.58 -9.02 -7.85
CA LYS A 78 8.09 -9.94 -6.84
C LYS A 78 8.26 -9.26 -5.49
N THR A 79 8.80 -8.04 -5.50
CA THR A 79 8.95 -7.21 -4.31
C THR A 79 7.60 -6.84 -3.73
N VAL A 80 6.65 -6.39 -4.54
CA VAL A 80 5.30 -6.05 -4.08
C VAL A 80 4.61 -7.26 -3.48
N SER A 81 4.67 -8.41 -4.14
CA SER A 81 4.08 -9.65 -3.63
C SER A 81 4.70 -10.07 -2.29
N GLY A 82 6.02 -9.91 -2.15
CA GLY A 82 6.71 -10.19 -0.91
C GLY A 82 6.29 -9.28 0.23
N MET A 83 6.12 -7.99 -0.05
CA MET A 83 5.68 -7.01 0.95
C MET A 83 4.25 -7.26 1.42
N LEU A 84 3.36 -7.64 0.52
CA LEU A 84 1.95 -7.85 0.81
C LEU A 84 1.63 -9.27 1.30
N GLY A 85 2.56 -10.20 1.14
CA GLY A 85 2.30 -11.62 1.35
C GLY A 85 1.60 -12.21 0.12
N HIS A 86 1.37 -13.51 0.14
CA HIS A 86 0.90 -14.23 -1.04
C HIS A 86 -0.62 -14.23 -1.23
N PHE A 87 -1.36 -13.39 -0.52
CA PHE A 87 -2.83 -13.44 -0.50
C PHE A 87 -3.50 -12.92 -1.76
N SER A 88 -2.83 -12.08 -2.53
CA SER A 88 -3.45 -11.38 -3.64
C SER A 88 -2.74 -11.67 -4.95
N ALA A 89 -2.23 -12.90 -5.11
CA ALA A 89 -1.47 -13.27 -6.29
C ALA A 89 -2.22 -12.95 -7.59
N GLY A 90 -3.51 -13.32 -7.68
CA GLY A 90 -4.32 -13.04 -8.85
C GLY A 90 -4.47 -11.54 -9.11
N PHE A 91 -4.84 -10.79 -8.08
CA PHE A 91 -4.97 -9.34 -8.18
C PHE A 91 -3.64 -8.68 -8.55
N THR A 92 -2.56 -9.09 -7.90
CA THR A 92 -1.23 -8.51 -8.16
C THR A 92 -0.78 -8.78 -9.58
N LEU A 93 -1.04 -9.99 -10.10
CA LEU A 93 -0.72 -10.34 -11.48
C LEU A 93 -1.55 -9.54 -12.48
N ASP A 94 -2.84 -9.38 -12.23
CA ASP A 94 -3.72 -8.59 -13.10
C ASP A 94 -3.29 -7.12 -13.12
N THR A 95 -3.01 -6.55 -11.96
CA THR A 95 -2.54 -5.17 -11.84
C THR A 95 -1.18 -5.00 -12.51
N TYR A 96 -0.28 -5.97 -12.33
CA TYR A 96 1.03 -5.96 -12.97
C TYR A 96 0.92 -6.00 -14.49
N ALA A 97 0.07 -6.88 -15.03
CA ALA A 97 -0.12 -6.98 -16.47
C ALA A 97 -0.61 -5.64 -17.06
N HIS A 98 -1.56 -5.00 -16.38
CA HIS A 98 -2.08 -3.70 -16.80
C HIS A 98 -1.02 -2.60 -16.74
N VAL A 99 -0.31 -2.49 -15.63
CA VAL A 99 0.77 -1.50 -15.44
C VAL A 99 1.91 -1.77 -16.41
N THR A 100 2.27 -3.03 -16.63
CA THR A 100 3.35 -3.40 -17.57
C THR A 100 3.02 -2.98 -18.99
N THR A 101 1.76 -3.10 -19.42
CA THR A 101 1.34 -2.64 -20.73
C THR A 101 1.54 -1.13 -20.87
N SER A 102 1.14 -0.36 -19.87
CA SER A 102 1.36 1.09 -19.85
C SER A 102 2.85 1.43 -19.81
N ALA A 103 3.62 0.72 -18.99
CA ALA A 103 5.06 0.90 -18.86
C ALA A 103 5.78 0.59 -20.18
N LYS A 104 5.36 -0.45 -20.90
CA LYS A 104 5.91 -0.77 -22.21
C LYS A 104 5.65 0.32 -23.24
N ARG A 105 4.45 0.91 -23.21
CA ARG A 105 4.10 2.05 -24.09
C ARG A 105 4.99 3.25 -23.80
N GLU A 106 5.15 3.60 -22.53
CA GLU A 106 6.03 4.70 -22.13
C GLU A 106 7.48 4.43 -22.49
N ALA A 107 7.95 3.21 -22.28
CA ALA A 107 9.32 2.82 -22.65
C ALA A 107 9.53 2.93 -24.15
N ALA A 108 8.57 2.47 -24.96
CA ALA A 108 8.63 2.57 -26.40
C ALA A 108 8.69 4.01 -26.86
N LYS A 109 7.88 4.88 -26.25
CA LYS A 109 7.87 6.32 -26.55
C LYS A 109 9.20 6.96 -26.17
N THR A 110 9.74 6.65 -25.00
CA THR A 110 11.03 7.15 -24.55
C THR A 110 12.16 6.72 -25.47
N MET A 111 12.19 5.45 -25.86
CA MET A 111 13.18 4.92 -26.76
C MET A 111 13.05 5.51 -28.17
N GLY A 112 11.81 5.72 -28.62
CA GLY A 112 11.57 6.40 -29.89
C GLY A 112 12.14 7.82 -29.88
N ASN A 113 11.93 8.56 -28.81
CA ASN A 113 12.50 9.91 -28.65
C ASN A 113 14.03 9.89 -28.59
N ILE A 114 14.61 8.94 -27.88
CA ILE A 114 16.07 8.78 -27.77
C ILE A 114 16.68 8.47 -29.14
N LEU A 115 16.07 7.51 -29.85
CA LEU A 115 16.61 7.04 -31.11
C LEU A 115 16.43 8.04 -32.27
N SER A 116 15.32 8.79 -32.27
CA SER A 116 15.03 9.76 -33.31
C SER A 116 15.66 11.13 -33.07
N GLY A 117 15.72 11.51 -31.78
CA GLY A 117 16.31 12.79 -31.38
C GLY A 117 17.69 12.66 -30.79
N ALA A 118 18.31 11.57 -30.97
CA ALA A 118 19.49 11.13 -30.23
C ALA A 118 20.74 12.00 -30.47
N VAL A 119 20.49 13.13 -30.67
CA VAL A 119 21.62 13.96 -30.96
C VAL A 119 21.95 14.93 -29.89
#